data_e82aa1cadcc2dcdd7484bc89f37bc1ed
#
_entry.id   e82aa1cadcc2dcdd7484bc89f37bc1ed
#
_cell.length_a   1.000
_cell.length_b   1.000
_cell.length_c   1.000
_cell.angle_alpha   90.00
_cell.angle_beta   90.00
_cell.angle_gamma   90.00
#
_symmetry.space_group_name_H-M   'P 1'
#
loop_
_entity.id
_entity.type
_entity.pdbx_description
1 polymer ?
#
loop_
_entity_poly.entity_id
_entity_poly.type
_entity_poly.pdbx_seq_one_letter_code
_entity_poly.pdbx_strand_id
1 'polypeptide(L)'
;MIVCRSHAEIEKLRRVNQLVAQVLAELRQMAAPGVTTAEIDHVAEERVRTAGAEPAFKGYHGYPATVCVSANEQVVHGIPSNRQLV
;
A
#
# COMPACT_ATOMS: atom_id res chain seq x y z
N MET A 1 -5.26 26.28 8.96
CA MET A 1 -5.25 26.90 7.62
C MET A 1 -5.74 25.91 6.58
N ILE A 2 -6.63 26.32 5.71
CA ILE A 2 -7.11 25.47 4.59
C ILE A 2 -6.24 25.77 3.38
N VAL A 3 -5.63 24.73 2.83
CA VAL A 3 -4.82 24.83 1.62
C VAL A 3 -5.60 24.23 0.45
N CYS A 4 -5.91 25.05 -0.54
CA CYS A 4 -6.58 24.59 -1.76
C CYS A 4 -5.55 24.13 -2.78
N ARG A 5 -5.87 23.03 -3.51
CA ARG A 5 -5.00 22.50 -4.57
C ARG A 5 -5.44 23.03 -5.92
N SER A 6 -4.48 23.21 -6.82
CA SER A 6 -4.76 23.59 -8.20
C SER A 6 -5.43 22.44 -8.97
N HIS A 7 -6.01 22.75 -10.13
CA HIS A 7 -6.58 21.69 -10.99
C HIS A 7 -5.55 20.65 -11.40
N ALA A 8 -4.31 21.06 -11.68
CA ALA A 8 -3.24 20.14 -12.04
C ALA A 8 -2.86 19.23 -10.87
N GLU A 9 -2.81 19.79 -9.66
CA GLU A 9 -2.54 19.00 -8.44
C GLU A 9 -3.67 18.02 -8.13
N ILE A 10 -4.93 18.46 -8.29
CA ILE A 10 -6.10 17.60 -8.10
C ILE A 10 -6.07 16.44 -9.09
N GLU A 11 -5.69 16.68 -10.34
CA GLU A 11 -5.59 15.62 -11.34
C GLU A 11 -4.51 14.59 -11.00
N LYS A 12 -3.36 15.04 -10.49
CA LYS A 12 -2.31 14.15 -10.00
C LYS A 12 -2.80 13.31 -8.83
N LEU A 13 -3.48 13.94 -7.87
CA LEU A 13 -4.06 13.24 -6.73
C LEU A 13 -5.09 12.20 -7.17
N ARG A 14 -5.91 12.53 -8.17
CA ARG A 14 -6.90 11.61 -8.73
C ARG A 14 -6.23 10.37 -9.28
N ARG A 15 -5.19 10.52 -10.09
CA ARG A 15 -4.45 9.39 -10.68
C ARG A 15 -3.82 8.50 -9.62
N VAL A 16 -3.17 9.12 -8.62
CA VAL A 16 -2.53 8.38 -7.53
C VAL A 16 -3.57 7.62 -6.73
N ASN A 17 -4.70 8.25 -6.40
CA ASN A 17 -5.77 7.59 -5.65
C ASN A 17 -6.42 6.45 -6.43
N GLN A 18 -6.56 6.58 -7.75
CA GLN A 18 -7.04 5.49 -8.60
C GLN A 18 -6.07 4.32 -8.58
N LEU A 19 -4.77 4.58 -8.64
CA LEU A 19 -3.75 3.54 -8.53
C LEU A 19 -3.84 2.83 -7.17
N VAL A 20 -3.96 3.57 -6.08
CA VAL A 20 -4.11 3.00 -4.74
C VAL A 20 -5.34 2.10 -4.68
N ALA A 21 -6.47 2.55 -5.22
CA ALA A 21 -7.70 1.76 -5.26
C ALA A 21 -7.52 0.44 -6.03
N GLN A 22 -6.82 0.48 -7.17
CA GLN A 22 -6.52 -0.71 -7.97
C GLN A 22 -5.61 -1.68 -7.21
N VAL A 23 -4.57 -1.17 -6.58
CA VAL A 23 -3.65 -1.99 -5.77
C VAL A 23 -4.41 -2.66 -4.63
N LEU A 24 -5.23 -1.91 -3.89
CA LEU A 24 -6.02 -2.47 -2.80
C LEU A 24 -6.98 -3.55 -3.28
N ALA A 25 -7.61 -3.37 -4.45
CA ALA A 25 -8.51 -4.37 -5.02
C ALA A 25 -7.75 -5.67 -5.35
N GLU A 26 -6.55 -5.58 -5.91
CA GLU A 26 -5.71 -6.75 -6.19
C GLU A 26 -5.27 -7.44 -4.91
N LEU A 27 -4.85 -6.69 -3.88
CA LEU A 27 -4.46 -7.26 -2.60
C LEU A 27 -5.62 -7.97 -1.92
N ARG A 28 -6.83 -7.42 -2.03
CA ARG A 28 -8.04 -8.04 -1.51
C ARG A 28 -8.29 -9.40 -2.15
N GLN A 29 -8.07 -9.51 -3.46
CA GLN A 29 -8.29 -10.77 -4.17
C GLN A 29 -7.26 -11.84 -3.80
N MET A 30 -6.03 -11.44 -3.50
CA MET A 30 -4.99 -12.40 -3.13
C MET A 30 -5.02 -12.79 -1.66
N ALA A 31 -5.66 -12.00 -0.81
CA ALA A 31 -5.72 -12.26 0.64
C ALA A 31 -6.51 -13.54 0.90
N ALA A 32 -5.83 -14.54 1.44
CA ALA A 32 -6.39 -15.84 1.72
C ALA A 32 -5.57 -16.52 2.81
N PRO A 33 -6.14 -17.51 3.52
CA PRO A 33 -5.36 -18.28 4.50
C PRO A 33 -4.11 -18.87 3.87
N GLY A 34 -2.98 -18.74 4.56
CA GLY A 34 -1.68 -19.21 4.09
C GLY A 34 -0.83 -18.17 3.38
N VAL A 35 -1.42 -17.07 2.90
CA VAL A 35 -0.67 -15.96 2.31
C VAL A 35 0.02 -15.18 3.42
N THR A 36 1.30 -14.85 3.24
CA THR A 36 2.02 -14.05 4.22
C THR A 36 1.80 -12.56 3.97
N THR A 37 1.94 -11.76 5.03
CA THR A 37 1.85 -10.30 4.88
C THR A 37 3.02 -9.75 4.06
N ALA A 38 4.18 -10.41 4.07
CA ALA A 38 5.32 -10.07 3.21
C ALA A 38 4.99 -10.26 1.73
N GLU A 39 4.26 -11.30 1.36
CA GLU A 39 3.81 -11.52 -0.02
C GLU A 39 2.86 -10.41 -0.48
N ILE A 40 1.96 -9.99 0.40
CA ILE A 40 1.06 -8.86 0.12
C ILE A 40 1.86 -7.59 -0.15
N ASP A 41 2.86 -7.32 0.67
CA ASP A 41 3.75 -6.17 0.50
C ASP A 41 4.49 -6.21 -0.83
N HIS A 42 5.03 -7.38 -1.18
CA HIS A 42 5.77 -7.56 -2.43
C HIS A 42 4.90 -7.26 -3.65
N VAL A 43 3.67 -7.77 -3.68
CA VAL A 43 2.74 -7.51 -4.78
C VAL A 43 2.38 -6.02 -4.85
N ALA A 44 2.15 -5.38 -3.71
CA ALA A 44 1.86 -3.95 -3.66
C ALA A 44 3.00 -3.12 -4.25
N GLU A 45 4.23 -3.40 -3.86
CA GLU A 45 5.40 -2.70 -4.40
C GLU A 45 5.54 -2.92 -5.89
N GLU A 46 5.41 -4.14 -6.35
CA GLU A 46 5.51 -4.48 -7.77
C GLU A 46 4.47 -3.72 -8.60
N ARG A 47 3.22 -3.67 -8.15
CA ARG A 47 2.16 -2.95 -8.86
C ARG A 47 2.40 -1.46 -8.90
N VAL A 48 2.84 -0.86 -7.80
CA VAL A 48 3.13 0.57 -7.73
C VAL A 48 4.27 0.92 -8.70
N ARG A 49 5.35 0.15 -8.70
CA ARG A 49 6.50 0.41 -9.56
C ARG A 49 6.19 0.16 -11.04
N THR A 50 5.42 -0.86 -11.35
CA THR A 50 4.99 -1.16 -12.73
C THR A 50 4.14 -0.02 -13.31
N ALA A 51 3.37 0.66 -12.47
CA ALA A 51 2.59 1.83 -12.87
C ALA A 51 3.43 3.11 -13.00
N GLY A 52 4.74 3.05 -12.76
CA GLY A 52 5.62 4.20 -12.85
C GLY A 52 5.60 5.10 -11.62
N ALA A 53 5.04 4.64 -10.51
CA ALA A 53 4.99 5.38 -9.25
C ALA A 53 6.03 4.86 -8.26
N GLU A 54 6.18 5.57 -7.14
CA GLU A 54 7.10 5.19 -6.07
C GLU A 54 6.34 4.93 -4.78
N PRO A 55 6.68 3.84 -4.04
CA PRO A 55 6.08 3.58 -2.73
C PRO A 55 6.52 4.64 -1.72
N ALA A 56 5.57 5.45 -1.26
CA ALA A 56 5.88 6.58 -0.39
C ALA A 56 6.36 6.16 1.00
N PHE A 57 5.84 5.08 1.55
CA PHE A 57 6.19 4.62 2.89
C PHE A 57 7.57 3.99 2.97
N LYS A 58 7.99 3.33 1.90
CA LYS A 58 9.24 2.57 1.92
C LYS A 58 10.42 3.51 2.08
N GLY A 59 11.16 3.33 3.16
CA GLY A 59 12.26 4.18 3.53
C GLY A 59 11.89 5.46 4.26
N TYR A 60 10.61 5.80 4.35
CA TYR A 60 10.16 7.00 5.06
C TYR A 60 10.34 6.78 6.57
N HIS A 61 11.15 7.63 7.19
CA HIS A 61 11.55 7.47 8.60
C HIS A 61 12.03 6.05 8.93
N GLY A 62 12.69 5.38 7.97
CA GLY A 62 13.20 4.04 8.16
C GLY A 62 12.18 2.92 8.03
N TYR A 63 10.95 3.22 7.58
CA TYR A 63 9.94 2.17 7.41
C TYR A 63 10.39 1.14 6.35
N PRO A 64 10.41 -0.18 6.68
CA PRO A 64 11.10 -1.17 5.84
C PRO A 64 10.27 -1.71 4.66
N ALA A 65 9.00 -1.30 4.51
CA ALA A 65 8.08 -1.92 3.59
C ALA A 65 7.25 -0.90 2.81
N THR A 66 6.47 -1.38 1.85
CA THR A 66 5.59 -0.55 1.01
C THR A 66 4.24 -0.30 1.67
N VAL A 67 3.70 -1.29 2.36
CA VAL A 67 2.38 -1.20 3.00
C VAL A 67 2.45 -1.52 4.49
N CYS A 68 1.42 -1.12 5.21
CA CYS A 68 1.16 -1.60 6.56
C CYS A 68 0.07 -2.66 6.46
N VAL A 69 0.31 -3.84 7.03
CA VAL A 69 -0.68 -4.92 7.08
C VAL A 69 -0.90 -5.29 8.54
N SER A 70 -2.00 -4.80 9.08
CA SER A 70 -2.34 -5.02 10.49
C SER A 70 -3.33 -6.17 10.60
N ALA A 71 -2.82 -7.36 10.92
CA ALA A 71 -3.62 -8.56 11.00
C ALA A 71 -4.18 -8.73 12.43
N ASN A 72 -5.47 -9.05 12.49
CA ASN A 72 -6.18 -9.41 13.73
C ASN A 72 -5.98 -8.39 14.86
N GLU A 73 -5.16 -8.72 15.88
CA GLU A 73 -4.92 -7.89 17.06
C GLU A 73 -4.09 -6.63 16.78
N GLN A 74 -3.40 -6.57 15.64
CA GLN A 74 -2.63 -5.39 15.27
C GLN A 74 -3.57 -4.24 14.90
N VAL A 75 -3.40 -3.10 15.56
CA VAL A 75 -4.30 -1.96 15.36
C VAL A 75 -3.88 -1.11 14.16
N VAL A 76 -2.60 -0.72 14.13
CA VAL A 76 -2.02 0.09 13.05
C VAL A 76 -0.57 -0.30 12.82
N HIS A 77 -0.05 0.07 11.66
CA HIS A 77 1.38 -0.05 11.31
C HIS A 77 1.95 -1.45 11.47
N GLY A 78 1.15 -2.48 11.18
CA GLY A 78 1.65 -3.85 11.11
C GLY A 78 2.71 -3.94 10.01
N ILE A 79 3.93 -4.33 10.39
CA ILE A 79 5.03 -4.48 9.44
C ILE A 79 4.88 -5.83 8.74
N PRO A 80 4.88 -5.86 7.39
CA PRO A 80 4.81 -7.12 6.64
C PRO A 80 5.91 -8.09 7.05
N SER A 81 5.56 -9.35 7.23
CA SER A 81 6.44 -10.38 7.75
C SER A 81 6.05 -11.74 7.20
N ASN A 82 6.62 -12.80 7.76
CA ASN A 82 6.27 -14.19 7.44
C ASN A 82 4.96 -14.65 8.08
N ARG A 83 4.26 -13.75 8.79
CA ARG A 83 2.98 -14.09 9.39
C ARG A 83 1.98 -14.43 8.31
N GLN A 84 1.38 -15.61 8.41
CA GLN A 84 0.35 -16.06 7.47
C GLN A 84 -1.02 -15.60 7.92
N LEU A 85 -1.86 -15.27 6.94
CA LEU A 85 -3.28 -15.04 7.19
C LEU A 85 -3.96 -16.38 7.51
N VAL A 86 -4.90 -16.33 8.40
CA VAL A 86 -5.67 -17.51 8.81
C VAL A 86 -7.15 -17.31 8.60
#